data_bac504018f8aedbc4c668a4fd307f86d
#
_entry.id   bac504018f8aedbc4c668a4fd307f86d
#
_cell.length_a   1.000
_cell.length_b   1.000
_cell.length_c   1.000
_cell.angle_alpha   90.00
_cell.angle_beta   90.00
_cell.angle_gamma   90.00
#
_symmetry.space_group_name_H-M   'P 1'
#
loop_
_entity.id
_entity.type
_entity.pdbx_description
1 polymer ?
#
loop_
_entity_poly.entity_id
_entity_poly.type
_entity_poly.pdbx_seq_one_letter_code
_entity_poly.pdbx_strand_id
1 'polypeptide(L)'
;MDRIRRNERLAVLTKQLTASPNHIFTLSHFCDLFGAAKSTLSEDVDILQDVYNAFGLGRLETVTGAAGGVRYRPVIPRKEAVAFLDELCQELQSPSRLLPGGFLYLSDILSMPDIVRKMGIIIAGEFYDAQPDFVLTMETKGIPVALMAAQSL
;
A
#
# COMPACT_ATOMS: atom_id res chain seq x y z
N MET A 1 -19.13 23.48 15.68
CA MET A 1 -18.92 22.34 14.77
C MET A 1 -19.65 21.15 15.36
N ASP A 2 -20.56 20.52 14.63
CA ASP A 2 -21.25 19.34 15.14
C ASP A 2 -20.23 18.23 15.44
N ARG A 3 -20.51 17.47 16.50
CA ARG A 3 -19.63 16.38 16.93
C ARG A 3 -19.57 15.30 15.85
N ILE A 4 -18.42 15.13 15.20
CA ILE A 4 -18.19 14.12 14.15
C ILE A 4 -18.46 12.73 14.71
N ARG A 5 -19.32 11.96 14.04
CA ARG A 5 -19.71 10.60 14.46
C ARG A 5 -18.57 9.61 14.23
N ARG A 6 -18.58 8.48 14.95
CA ARG A 6 -17.54 7.45 14.83
C ARG A 6 -17.37 6.95 13.39
N ASN A 7 -18.47 6.65 12.71
CA ASN A 7 -18.44 6.17 11.32
C ASN A 7 -17.82 7.20 10.34
N GLU A 8 -18.07 8.48 10.56
CA GLU A 8 -17.48 9.57 9.77
C GLU A 8 -15.98 9.67 10.04
N ARG A 9 -15.55 9.56 11.30
CA ARG A 9 -14.12 9.54 11.64
C ARG A 9 -13.40 8.33 11.05
N LEU A 10 -13.98 7.12 11.16
CA LEU A 10 -13.40 5.90 10.56
C LEU A 10 -13.23 6.04 9.05
N ALA A 11 -14.21 6.60 8.34
CA ALA A 11 -14.12 6.84 6.90
C ALA A 11 -12.99 7.81 6.53
N VAL A 12 -12.85 8.92 7.27
CA VAL A 12 -11.80 9.91 7.03
C VAL A 12 -10.43 9.37 7.41
N LEU A 13 -10.30 8.67 8.55
CA LEU A 13 -9.07 7.99 8.95
C LEU A 13 -8.60 7.02 7.87
N THR A 14 -9.50 6.13 7.42
CA THR A 14 -9.21 5.17 6.34
C THR A 14 -8.70 5.89 5.11
N LYS A 15 -9.39 6.94 4.67
CA LYS A 15 -9.01 7.68 3.46
C LYS A 15 -7.64 8.35 3.59
N GLN A 16 -7.36 9.02 4.71
CA GLN A 16 -6.08 9.70 4.90
C GLN A 16 -4.91 8.72 5.01
N LEU A 17 -5.07 7.66 5.79
CA LEU A 17 -4.05 6.64 5.96
C LEU A 17 -3.71 5.93 4.64
N THR A 18 -4.72 5.52 3.88
CA THR A 18 -4.51 4.81 2.61
C THR A 18 -4.02 5.71 1.47
N ALA A 19 -4.32 7.02 1.52
CA ALA A 19 -3.84 7.98 0.53
C ALA A 19 -2.34 8.29 0.66
N SER A 20 -1.76 8.05 1.86
CA SER A 20 -0.34 8.32 2.14
C SER A 20 0.30 7.10 2.82
N PRO A 21 0.58 6.03 2.06
CA PRO A 21 1.20 4.83 2.60
C PRO A 21 2.52 5.16 3.30
N ASN A 22 2.80 4.45 4.38
CA ASN A 22 3.99 4.59 5.24
C ASN A 22 4.19 5.94 5.93
N HIS A 23 3.37 6.96 5.62
CA HIS A 23 3.40 8.21 6.36
C HIS A 23 2.85 8.01 7.79
N ILE A 24 3.59 8.51 8.77
CA ILE A 24 3.18 8.45 10.19
C ILE A 24 2.32 9.66 10.51
N PHE A 25 1.04 9.43 10.74
CA PHE A 25 0.13 10.44 11.25
C PHE A 25 0.10 10.37 12.77
N THR A 26 0.40 11.48 13.45
CA THR A 26 0.28 11.54 14.91
C THR A 26 -1.20 11.49 15.32
N LEU A 27 -1.51 10.91 16.48
CA LEU A 27 -2.90 10.94 16.98
C LEU A 27 -3.33 12.38 17.27
N SER A 28 -2.42 13.29 17.60
CA SER A 28 -2.73 14.71 17.80
C SER A 28 -3.25 15.37 16.53
N HIS A 29 -2.70 15.04 15.34
CA HIS A 29 -3.23 15.50 14.05
C HIS A 29 -4.73 15.17 13.91
N PHE A 30 -5.13 13.96 14.26
CA PHE A 30 -6.53 13.55 14.20
C PHE A 30 -7.37 14.11 15.35
N CYS A 31 -6.78 14.35 16.54
CA CYS A 31 -7.46 15.06 17.62
C CYS A 31 -7.89 16.45 17.17
N ASP A 32 -6.99 17.19 16.54
CA ASP A 32 -7.25 18.54 16.05
C ASP A 32 -8.27 18.53 14.91
N LEU A 33 -8.15 17.55 14.00
CA LEU A 33 -9.05 17.41 12.86
C LEU A 33 -10.51 17.10 13.27
N PHE A 34 -10.71 16.25 14.27
CA PHE A 34 -12.04 15.76 14.65
C PHE A 34 -12.59 16.40 15.94
N GLY A 35 -11.80 17.17 16.65
CA GLY A 35 -12.17 17.65 17.99
C GLY A 35 -12.43 16.51 18.98
N ALA A 36 -11.70 15.39 18.84
CA ALA A 36 -11.90 14.16 19.63
C ALA A 36 -10.72 13.90 20.58
N ALA A 37 -10.99 13.24 21.70
CA ALA A 37 -9.95 12.85 22.64
C ALA A 37 -9.03 11.78 22.05
N LYS A 38 -7.75 11.77 22.47
CA LYS A 38 -6.73 10.82 22.02
C LYS A 38 -7.16 9.35 22.28
N SER A 39 -7.81 9.07 23.42
CA SER A 39 -8.34 7.75 23.75
C SER A 39 -9.40 7.28 22.76
N THR A 40 -10.31 8.18 22.36
CA THR A 40 -11.35 7.88 21.35
C THR A 40 -10.72 7.53 20.00
N LEU A 41 -9.66 8.23 19.62
CA LEU A 41 -8.98 7.96 18.35
C LEU A 41 -8.13 6.68 18.40
N SER A 42 -7.56 6.36 19.56
CA SER A 42 -6.90 5.07 19.76
C SER A 42 -7.89 3.92 19.54
N GLU A 43 -9.08 3.99 20.15
CA GLU A 43 -10.15 2.98 19.91
C GLU A 43 -10.58 2.92 18.43
N ASP A 44 -10.69 4.07 17.76
CA ASP A 44 -11.04 4.11 16.34
C ASP A 44 -9.95 3.44 15.48
N VAL A 45 -8.67 3.64 15.81
CA VAL A 45 -7.54 2.97 15.16
C VAL A 45 -7.55 1.47 15.41
N ASP A 46 -7.81 1.03 16.65
CA ASP A 46 -7.90 -0.39 17.00
C ASP A 46 -9.00 -1.10 16.18
N ILE A 47 -10.17 -0.46 16.04
CA ILE A 47 -11.25 -0.97 15.18
C ILE A 47 -10.80 -1.11 13.72
N LEU A 48 -10.09 -0.11 13.20
CA LEU A 48 -9.58 -0.18 11.84
C LEU A 48 -8.52 -1.27 11.67
N GLN A 49 -7.62 -1.46 12.65
CA GLN A 49 -6.65 -2.55 12.63
C GLN A 49 -7.33 -3.92 12.54
N ASP A 50 -8.37 -4.14 13.34
CA ASP A 50 -9.15 -5.38 13.30
C ASP A 50 -9.80 -5.61 11.94
N VAL A 51 -10.42 -4.58 11.36
CA VAL A 51 -11.03 -4.65 10.02
C VAL A 51 -9.98 -4.93 8.95
N TYR A 52 -8.85 -4.22 8.97
CA TYR A 52 -7.79 -4.41 7.98
C TYR A 52 -7.19 -5.83 8.04
N ASN A 53 -6.98 -6.34 9.25
CA ASN A 53 -6.50 -7.71 9.45
C ASN A 53 -7.53 -8.76 8.99
N ALA A 54 -8.81 -8.56 9.31
CA ALA A 54 -9.87 -9.50 8.97
C ALA A 54 -10.13 -9.59 7.46
N PHE A 55 -9.96 -8.49 6.73
CA PHE A 55 -10.26 -8.40 5.30
C PHE A 55 -9.00 -8.36 4.41
N GLY A 56 -7.80 -8.45 4.98
CA GLY A 56 -6.55 -8.43 4.20
C GLY A 56 -6.29 -7.12 3.45
N LEU A 57 -6.72 -5.98 4.01
CA LEU A 57 -6.64 -4.66 3.36
C LEU A 57 -5.27 -3.98 3.48
N GLY A 58 -4.26 -4.68 3.96
CA GLY A 58 -2.96 -4.16 4.36
C GLY A 58 -2.82 -4.14 5.87
N ARG A 59 -1.88 -3.36 6.40
CA ARG A 59 -1.64 -3.26 7.84
C ARG A 59 -1.72 -1.81 8.32
N LEU A 60 -2.37 -1.62 9.46
CA LEU A 60 -2.25 -0.39 10.24
C LEU A 60 -1.29 -0.66 11.39
N GLU A 61 -0.22 0.12 11.48
CA GLU A 61 0.84 -0.05 12.48
C GLU A 61 0.86 1.15 13.40
N THR A 62 0.84 0.89 14.71
CA THR A 62 1.07 1.93 15.72
C THR A 62 2.57 2.08 15.94
N VAL A 63 3.09 3.26 15.67
CA VAL A 63 4.50 3.61 15.89
C VAL A 63 4.61 4.30 17.25
N THR A 64 5.45 3.76 18.13
CA THR A 64 5.69 4.31 19.48
C THR A 64 6.81 5.35 19.46
N GLY A 65 6.84 6.24 20.45
CA GLY A 65 7.89 7.25 20.63
C GLY A 65 7.41 8.68 20.51
N ALA A 66 8.32 9.64 20.57
CA ALA A 66 8.01 11.09 20.56
C ALA A 66 7.35 11.54 19.24
N ALA A 67 7.76 10.96 18.12
CA ALA A 67 7.15 11.16 16.80
C ALA A 67 6.17 10.02 16.45
N GLY A 68 5.62 9.33 17.45
CA GLY A 68 4.75 8.19 17.27
C GLY A 68 3.37 8.55 16.75
N GLY A 69 2.70 7.56 16.17
CA GLY A 69 1.39 7.72 15.57
C GLY A 69 0.90 6.43 14.94
N VAL A 70 0.12 6.56 13.91
CA VAL A 70 -0.40 5.44 13.11
C VAL A 70 0.01 5.62 11.65
N ARG A 71 0.37 4.52 11.00
CA ARG A 71 0.64 4.48 9.56
C ARG A 71 -0.08 3.31 8.91
N TYR A 72 -0.37 3.46 7.64
CA TYR A 72 -0.85 2.39 6.78
C TYR A 72 0.30 1.82 5.96
N ARG A 73 0.44 0.50 5.99
CA ARG A 73 1.38 -0.25 5.16
C ARG A 73 0.60 -1.09 4.15
N PRO A 74 0.76 -0.87 2.84
CA PRO A 74 0.20 -1.75 1.83
C PRO A 74 0.84 -3.14 1.95
N VAL A 75 0.03 -4.17 2.06
CA VAL A 75 0.50 -5.57 2.09
C VAL A 75 -0.50 -6.41 1.31
N ILE A 76 0.00 -7.28 0.46
CA ILE A 76 -0.78 -8.34 -0.18
C ILE A 76 -0.49 -9.64 0.56
N PRO A 77 -1.53 -10.38 1.02
CA PRO A 77 -1.33 -11.67 1.66
C PRO A 77 -0.55 -12.62 0.74
N ARG A 78 0.39 -13.39 1.33
CA ARG A 78 1.30 -14.26 0.56
C ARG A 78 0.58 -15.17 -0.44
N LYS A 79 -0.57 -15.74 -0.02
CA LYS A 79 -1.38 -16.61 -0.90
C LYS A 79 -1.88 -15.87 -2.12
N GLU A 80 -2.35 -14.64 -1.95
CA GLU A 80 -2.83 -13.78 -3.02
C GLU A 80 -1.68 -13.31 -3.92
N ALA A 81 -0.53 -12.96 -3.33
CA ALA A 81 0.66 -12.58 -4.09
C ALA A 81 1.15 -13.72 -4.99
N VAL A 82 1.21 -14.96 -4.46
CA VAL A 82 1.60 -16.14 -5.25
C VAL A 82 0.60 -16.38 -6.39
N ALA A 83 -0.71 -16.38 -6.11
CA ALA A 83 -1.72 -16.58 -7.15
C ALA A 83 -1.62 -15.51 -8.26
N PHE A 84 -1.46 -14.25 -7.88
CA PHE A 84 -1.25 -13.16 -8.84
C PHE A 84 0.00 -13.34 -9.70
N LEU A 85 1.13 -13.75 -9.09
CA LEU A 85 2.37 -13.99 -9.83
C LEU A 85 2.25 -15.19 -10.77
N ASP A 86 1.56 -16.25 -10.35
CA ASP A 86 1.32 -17.43 -11.19
C ASP A 86 0.46 -17.06 -12.42
N GLU A 87 -0.62 -16.30 -12.23
CA GLU A 87 -1.45 -15.78 -13.32
C GLU A 87 -0.64 -14.92 -14.28
N LEU A 88 0.18 -14.01 -13.76
CA LEU A 88 1.05 -13.15 -14.56
C LEU A 88 2.09 -13.96 -15.35
N CYS A 89 2.70 -14.97 -14.72
CA CYS A 89 3.64 -15.87 -15.39
C CYS A 89 2.97 -16.66 -16.52
N GLN A 90 1.75 -17.15 -16.31
CA GLN A 90 0.99 -17.85 -17.37
C GLN A 90 0.70 -16.92 -18.55
N GLU A 91 0.29 -15.69 -18.29
CA GLU A 91 0.05 -14.71 -19.33
C GLU A 91 1.33 -14.38 -20.12
N LEU A 92 2.47 -14.25 -19.44
CA LEU A 92 3.77 -13.97 -20.06
C LEU A 92 4.32 -15.13 -20.90
N GLN A 93 3.90 -16.36 -20.63
CA GLN A 93 4.30 -17.55 -21.40
C GLN A 93 3.56 -17.69 -22.75
N SER A 94 2.58 -16.82 -23.02
CA SER A 94 1.85 -16.86 -24.29
C SER A 94 2.80 -16.67 -25.49
N PRO A 95 2.79 -17.55 -26.49
CA PRO A 95 3.62 -17.43 -27.69
C PRO A 95 3.41 -16.11 -28.45
N SER A 96 2.22 -15.52 -28.35
CA SER A 96 1.90 -14.21 -28.97
C SER A 96 2.69 -13.04 -28.39
N ARG A 97 3.31 -13.20 -27.22
CA ARG A 97 4.12 -12.18 -26.57
C ARG A 97 5.59 -12.20 -27.00
N LEU A 98 6.00 -13.27 -27.70
CA LEU A 98 7.38 -13.38 -28.23
C LEU A 98 7.48 -12.62 -29.55
N LEU A 99 8.30 -11.57 -29.53
CA LEU A 99 8.63 -10.77 -30.70
C LEU A 99 9.87 -11.33 -31.43
N PRO A 100 10.07 -11.02 -32.73
CA PRO A 100 11.30 -11.37 -33.46
C PRO A 100 12.55 -10.89 -32.68
N GLY A 101 13.55 -11.75 -32.62
CA GLY A 101 14.80 -11.48 -31.86
C GLY A 101 14.73 -11.90 -30.37
N GLY A 102 13.68 -12.60 -29.95
CA GLY A 102 13.57 -13.13 -28.57
C GLY A 102 13.13 -12.10 -27.53
N PHE A 103 12.56 -10.98 -27.96
CA PHE A 103 12.03 -9.96 -27.05
C PHE A 103 10.64 -10.33 -26.56
N LEU A 104 10.36 -10.05 -25.28
CA LEU A 104 9.04 -10.24 -24.68
C LEU A 104 8.24 -8.94 -24.71
N TYR A 105 7.01 -8.99 -25.23
CA TYR A 105 6.08 -7.87 -25.21
C TYR A 105 5.43 -7.73 -23.82
N LEU A 106 5.69 -6.62 -23.15
CA LEU A 106 5.26 -6.33 -21.77
C LEU A 106 4.51 -5.01 -21.64
N SER A 107 4.49 -4.18 -22.71
CA SER A 107 4.05 -2.78 -22.58
C SER A 107 2.59 -2.65 -22.16
N ASP A 108 1.73 -3.55 -22.58
CA ASP A 108 0.32 -3.60 -22.18
C ASP A 108 0.16 -3.89 -20.69
N ILE A 109 0.86 -4.91 -20.17
CA ILE A 109 0.86 -5.28 -18.75
C ILE A 109 1.37 -4.13 -17.87
N LEU A 110 2.50 -3.54 -18.28
CA LEU A 110 3.11 -2.42 -17.54
C LEU A 110 2.30 -1.12 -17.64
N SER A 111 1.32 -1.06 -18.52
CA SER A 111 0.38 0.05 -18.65
C SER A 111 -0.91 -0.15 -17.85
N MET A 112 -1.09 -1.30 -17.20
CA MET A 112 -2.24 -1.60 -16.36
C MET A 112 -1.98 -1.17 -14.91
N PRO A 113 -2.64 -0.10 -14.39
CA PRO A 113 -2.35 0.44 -13.06
C PRO A 113 -2.52 -0.59 -11.93
N ASP A 114 -3.53 -1.45 -12.01
CA ASP A 114 -3.79 -2.44 -10.98
C ASP A 114 -2.72 -3.54 -10.93
N ILE A 115 -2.18 -3.93 -12.08
CA ILE A 115 -1.09 -4.92 -12.17
C ILE A 115 0.19 -4.33 -11.60
N VAL A 116 0.61 -3.15 -12.08
CA VAL A 116 1.87 -2.53 -11.62
C VAL A 116 1.80 -2.13 -10.15
N ARG A 117 0.61 -1.76 -9.64
CA ARG A 117 0.40 -1.50 -8.22
C ARG A 117 0.62 -2.76 -7.38
N LYS A 118 0.05 -3.90 -7.76
CA LYS A 118 0.28 -5.18 -7.07
C LYS A 118 1.74 -5.59 -7.11
N MET A 119 2.39 -5.48 -8.29
CA MET A 119 3.83 -5.74 -8.43
C MET A 119 4.65 -4.85 -7.50
N GLY A 120 4.35 -3.55 -7.45
CA GLY A 120 5.03 -2.60 -6.58
C GLY A 120 4.88 -2.93 -5.09
N ILE A 121 3.69 -3.29 -4.64
CA ILE A 121 3.43 -3.69 -3.24
C ILE A 121 4.20 -4.97 -2.89
N ILE A 122 4.23 -5.97 -3.79
CA ILE A 122 4.96 -7.22 -3.57
C ILE A 122 6.46 -6.95 -3.46
N ILE A 123 7.03 -6.16 -4.38
CA ILE A 123 8.45 -5.78 -4.34
C ILE A 123 8.76 -4.98 -3.07
N ALA A 124 7.95 -3.98 -2.74
CA ALA A 124 8.14 -3.19 -1.53
C ALA A 124 8.15 -4.07 -0.26
N GLY A 125 7.29 -5.11 -0.23
CA GLY A 125 7.23 -6.06 0.87
C GLY A 125 8.56 -6.78 1.16
N GLU A 126 9.33 -7.11 0.11
CA GLU A 126 10.64 -7.77 0.24
C GLU A 126 11.74 -6.84 0.76
N PHE A 127 11.61 -5.52 0.54
CA PHE A 127 12.63 -4.53 0.91
C PHE A 127 12.24 -3.64 2.07
N TYR A 128 11.07 -3.82 2.65
CA TYR A 128 10.53 -2.92 3.67
C TYR A 128 11.44 -2.79 4.89
N ASP A 129 12.00 -3.90 5.38
CA ASP A 129 12.88 -3.90 6.57
C ASP A 129 14.26 -3.28 6.27
N ALA A 130 14.65 -3.21 5.01
CA ALA A 130 15.88 -2.56 4.57
C ALA A 130 15.79 -1.03 4.56
N GLN A 131 14.59 -0.48 4.62
CA GLN A 131 14.32 0.98 4.64
C GLN A 131 15.11 1.75 3.57
N PRO A 132 14.95 1.42 2.27
CA PRO A 132 15.75 2.05 1.22
C PRO A 132 15.40 3.52 1.07
N ASP A 133 16.41 4.36 0.88
CA ASP A 133 16.23 5.80 0.62
C ASP A 133 15.83 6.08 -0.84
N PHE A 134 16.18 5.18 -1.77
CA PHE A 134 15.97 5.36 -3.20
C PHE A 134 15.55 4.07 -3.88
N VAL A 135 14.70 4.20 -4.90
CA VAL A 135 14.37 3.12 -5.84
C VAL A 135 14.98 3.48 -7.20
N LEU A 136 15.91 2.65 -7.66
CA LEU A 136 16.53 2.80 -8.98
C LEU A 136 15.92 1.80 -9.96
N THR A 137 15.73 2.23 -11.21
CA THR A 137 15.19 1.36 -12.25
C THR A 137 15.78 1.68 -13.61
N MET A 138 15.62 0.75 -14.55
CA MET A 138 15.96 0.98 -15.96
C MET A 138 14.83 1.77 -16.66
N GLU A 139 15.22 2.74 -17.47
CA GLU A 139 14.34 3.43 -18.41
C GLU A 139 13.79 2.40 -19.40
N THR A 140 12.66 2.45 -19.79
CA THR A 140 11.34 3.02 -19.70
C THR A 140 10.40 2.04 -19.02
N LYS A 141 10.63 0.72 -19.21
CA LYS A 141 9.73 -0.36 -18.79
C LYS A 141 9.74 -0.59 -17.28
N GLY A 142 10.83 -0.29 -16.60
CA GLY A 142 10.90 -0.39 -15.13
C GLY A 142 10.18 0.73 -14.38
N ILE A 143 9.95 1.88 -15.02
CA ILE A 143 9.41 3.08 -14.36
C ILE A 143 8.06 2.84 -13.68
N PRO A 144 7.03 2.24 -14.33
CA PRO A 144 5.74 2.06 -13.69
C PRO A 144 5.80 1.23 -12.41
N VAL A 145 6.56 0.13 -12.44
CA VAL A 145 6.72 -0.76 -11.29
C VAL A 145 7.52 -0.08 -10.18
N ALA A 146 8.60 0.62 -10.53
CA ALA A 146 9.44 1.34 -9.58
C ALA A 146 8.68 2.45 -8.86
N LEU A 147 7.81 3.20 -9.57
CA LEU A 147 6.94 4.21 -8.96
C LEU A 147 5.99 3.61 -7.94
N MET A 148 5.36 2.47 -8.25
CA MET A 148 4.46 1.79 -7.33
C MET A 148 5.22 1.16 -6.15
N ALA A 149 6.41 0.64 -6.37
CA ALA A 149 7.26 0.15 -5.28
C ALA A 149 7.69 1.29 -4.34
N ALA A 150 8.15 2.40 -4.89
CA ALA A 150 8.53 3.58 -4.11
C ALA A 150 7.35 4.18 -3.32
N GLN A 151 6.14 4.15 -3.88
CA GLN A 151 4.94 4.60 -3.17
C GLN A 151 4.58 3.67 -2.00
N SER A 152 4.98 2.40 -2.08
CA SER A 152 4.63 1.35 -1.11
C SER A 152 5.72 1.11 -0.06
N LEU A 153 6.91 1.72 -0.23
CA LEU A 153 8.04 1.74 0.71
C LEU A 153 7.97 2.94 1.64
#